data_f5b1c13839568aa3dc29fb4839ad50fc
#
_entry.id   f5b1c13839568aa3dc29fb4839ad50fc
#
_cell.length_a   1.000
_cell.length_b   1.000
_cell.length_c   1.000
_cell.angle_alpha   90.00
_cell.angle_beta   90.00
_cell.angle_gamma   90.00
#
_symmetry.space_group_name_H-M   'P 1'
#
loop_
_entity.id
_entity.type
_entity.pdbx_description
1 polymer ?
#
loop_
_entity_poly.entity_id
_entity_poly.type
_entity_poly.pdbx_seq_one_letter_code
_entity_poly.pdbx_strand_id
1 'polypeptide(L)'
;MAGEVGEYAAHRRTLSRAQKGDGHHVLVLPGLMAGDYSTVILRNYLASLGYHPHGWGVGRNIGPTREIVDSMRNQIESLTSENGPISLIGWSLGGLYARQFGRMYSDSVRQVITLASPFRLMHREDTLASVIFERYKHLHVTAEEMDVPEQEHLRDPIPIPTTAIYSQTDGIVPWQACLNELYGCAENIEVKASHIGMGHQHAALWAIADRLAQPVDDWQPFVAPRSLRRWYPTPLNWPLDEDLLRAALLRQGPDGELTEAATG
;
A
#
# COMPACT_ATOMS: atom_id res chain seq x y z
N MET A 1 -7.45 5.73 16.12
CA MET A 1 -6.01 5.83 16.48
C MET A 1 -5.71 5.34 17.90
N ALA A 2 -6.25 5.89 19.00
CA ALA A 2 -5.95 5.41 20.36
C ALA A 2 -6.36 3.94 20.57
N GLY A 3 -7.51 3.49 20.03
CA GLY A 3 -7.98 2.10 20.10
C GLY A 3 -7.02 1.12 19.40
N GLU A 4 -6.59 1.44 18.20
CA GLU A 4 -5.74 0.55 17.38
C GLU A 4 -4.31 0.41 17.94
N VAL A 5 -3.76 1.47 18.55
CA VAL A 5 -2.49 1.38 19.27
C VAL A 5 -2.63 0.50 20.51
N GLY A 6 -3.77 0.58 21.22
CA GLY A 6 -4.11 -0.29 22.32
C GLY A 6 -4.24 -1.76 21.87
N GLU A 7 -4.85 -2.00 20.73
CA GLU A 7 -4.95 -3.34 20.12
C GLU A 7 -3.58 -3.91 19.75
N TYR A 8 -2.68 -3.10 19.18
CA TYR A 8 -1.31 -3.51 18.93
C TYR A 8 -0.63 -4.00 20.20
N ALA A 9 -0.72 -3.23 21.30
CA ALA A 9 -0.15 -3.61 22.58
C ALA A 9 -0.75 -4.92 23.13
N ALA A 10 -2.08 -5.07 23.04
CA ALA A 10 -2.79 -6.27 23.49
C ALA A 10 -2.40 -7.53 22.70
N HIS A 11 -2.10 -7.39 21.40
CA HIS A 11 -1.76 -8.52 20.53
C HIS A 11 -0.24 -8.74 20.35
N ARG A 12 0.60 -7.96 21.02
CA ARG A 12 2.07 -8.01 20.87
C ARG A 12 2.66 -9.42 21.04
N ARG A 13 2.14 -10.21 21.97
CA ARG A 13 2.59 -11.61 22.16
C ARG A 13 2.23 -12.51 20.98
N THR A 14 1.08 -12.29 20.36
CA THR A 14 0.68 -13.01 19.16
C THR A 14 1.54 -12.59 17.98
N LEU A 15 1.71 -11.30 17.78
CA LEU A 15 2.53 -10.73 16.71
C LEU A 15 3.99 -11.18 16.77
N SER A 16 4.55 -11.37 17.96
CA SER A 16 5.94 -11.87 18.12
C SER A 16 6.14 -13.33 17.67
N ARG A 17 5.03 -14.06 17.42
CA ARG A 17 5.03 -15.44 16.90
C ARG A 17 4.94 -15.52 15.39
N ALA A 18 4.80 -14.37 14.70
CA ALA A 18 4.88 -14.33 13.25
C ALA A 18 6.22 -14.89 12.76
N GLN A 19 6.25 -15.38 11.55
CA GLN A 19 7.45 -15.93 10.94
C GLN A 19 8.56 -14.88 10.98
N LYS A 20 9.75 -15.32 11.32
CA LYS A 20 10.94 -14.46 11.34
C LYS A 20 11.40 -14.18 9.91
N GLY A 21 11.92 -12.98 9.71
CA GLY A 21 12.50 -12.57 8.45
C GLY A 21 13.87 -13.19 8.17
N ASP A 22 14.26 -13.11 6.93
CA ASP A 22 15.55 -13.56 6.40
C ASP A 22 16.63 -12.46 6.45
N GLY A 23 16.34 -11.32 7.10
CA GLY A 23 17.26 -10.19 7.19
C GLY A 23 17.22 -9.22 6.03
N HIS A 24 16.35 -9.42 5.02
CA HIS A 24 16.33 -8.48 3.89
C HIS A 24 15.85 -7.08 4.29
N HIS A 25 16.19 -6.11 3.46
CA HIS A 25 15.89 -4.71 3.66
C HIS A 25 14.47 -4.38 3.20
N VAL A 26 13.76 -3.55 3.99
CA VAL A 26 12.38 -3.15 3.72
C VAL A 26 12.28 -1.62 3.78
N LEU A 27 11.95 -0.99 2.67
CA LEU A 27 11.72 0.46 2.62
C LEU A 27 10.24 0.77 2.87
N VAL A 28 9.95 1.62 3.85
CA VAL A 28 8.58 1.97 4.26
C VAL A 28 8.27 3.42 3.92
N LEU A 29 7.31 3.64 3.03
CA LEU A 29 6.92 4.93 2.47
C LEU A 29 5.65 5.46 3.15
N PRO A 30 5.67 6.68 3.74
CA PRO A 30 4.53 7.24 4.47
C PRO A 30 3.45 7.81 3.55
N GLY A 31 2.25 7.99 4.10
CA GLY A 31 1.14 8.68 3.43
C GLY A 31 1.32 10.19 3.30
N LEU A 32 0.33 10.82 2.64
CA LEU A 32 0.29 12.28 2.46
C LEU A 32 0.34 13.00 3.82
N MET A 33 1.12 14.08 3.90
CA MET A 33 1.39 14.91 5.08
C MET A 33 2.07 14.18 6.25
N ALA A 34 2.38 12.90 6.10
CA ALA A 34 3.11 12.11 7.08
C ALA A 34 4.61 12.05 6.76
N GLY A 35 5.39 11.57 7.69
CA GLY A 35 6.82 11.29 7.56
C GLY A 35 7.16 10.03 8.34
N ASP A 36 8.43 9.78 8.57
CA ASP A 36 8.95 8.56 9.21
C ASP A 36 8.34 8.25 10.58
N TYR A 37 7.90 9.28 11.32
CA TYR A 37 7.23 9.09 12.60
C TYR A 37 5.93 8.27 12.49
N SER A 38 5.22 8.36 11.37
CA SER A 38 3.96 7.65 11.15
C SER A 38 4.16 6.14 10.96
N THR A 39 5.33 5.74 10.51
CA THR A 39 5.66 4.33 10.21
C THR A 39 6.51 3.65 11.29
N VAL A 40 6.82 4.36 12.39
CA VAL A 40 7.74 3.89 13.43
C VAL A 40 7.28 2.58 14.08
N ILE A 41 5.98 2.40 14.33
CA ILE A 41 5.45 1.17 14.94
C ILE A 41 5.64 -0.01 13.97
N LEU A 42 5.28 0.16 12.71
CA LEU A 42 5.49 -0.84 11.67
C LEU A 42 6.97 -1.20 11.54
N ARG A 43 7.86 -0.22 11.41
CA ARG A 43 9.29 -0.46 11.28
C ARG A 43 9.89 -1.17 12.49
N ASN A 44 9.51 -0.76 13.72
CA ASN A 44 9.96 -1.44 14.94
C ASN A 44 9.45 -2.89 15.01
N TYR A 45 8.23 -3.13 14.57
CA TYR A 45 7.70 -4.48 14.47
C TYR A 45 8.52 -5.34 13.50
N LEU A 46 8.79 -4.85 12.29
CA LEU A 46 9.61 -5.56 11.30
C LEU A 46 11.04 -5.83 11.81
N ALA A 47 11.66 -4.85 12.46
CA ALA A 47 12.98 -5.04 13.10
C ALA A 47 12.94 -6.13 14.16
N SER A 48 11.86 -6.24 14.94
CA SER A 48 11.68 -7.31 15.95
C SER A 48 11.53 -8.70 15.35
N LEU A 49 11.18 -8.77 14.06
CA LEU A 49 11.11 -10.02 13.30
C LEU A 49 12.43 -10.36 12.58
N GLY A 50 13.42 -9.48 12.60
CA GLY A 50 14.73 -9.71 12.01
C GLY A 50 14.92 -9.11 10.61
N TYR A 51 14.00 -8.25 10.14
CA TYR A 51 14.20 -7.46 8.93
C TYR A 51 15.05 -6.21 9.18
N HIS A 52 15.57 -5.59 8.13
CA HIS A 52 16.21 -4.28 8.17
C HIS A 52 15.29 -3.20 7.58
N PRO A 53 14.34 -2.64 8.40
CA PRO A 53 13.39 -1.64 7.92
C PRO A 53 14.01 -0.25 7.85
N HIS A 54 13.77 0.44 6.75
CA HIS A 54 14.18 1.82 6.51
C HIS A 54 12.96 2.74 6.45
N GLY A 55 13.09 3.93 7.00
CA GLY A 55 12.18 5.02 6.70
C GLY A 55 12.54 5.65 5.37
N TRP A 56 11.67 6.49 4.85
CA TRP A 56 11.90 7.12 3.55
C TRP A 56 12.89 8.31 3.58
N GLY A 57 13.15 8.89 4.77
CA GLY A 57 14.22 9.89 4.98
C GLY A 57 14.00 11.28 4.38
N VAL A 58 12.86 11.55 3.71
CA VAL A 58 12.62 12.79 2.93
C VAL A 58 11.76 13.81 3.67
N GLY A 59 11.47 13.57 4.95
CA GLY A 59 10.67 14.48 5.78
C GLY A 59 9.17 14.29 5.57
N ARG A 60 8.43 15.39 5.32
CA ARG A 60 6.96 15.34 5.15
C ARG A 60 6.59 15.03 3.71
N ASN A 61 5.76 14.02 3.50
CA ASN A 61 5.23 13.68 2.18
C ASN A 61 4.18 14.71 1.73
N ILE A 62 4.56 15.62 0.87
CA ILE A 62 3.66 16.65 0.30
C ILE A 62 3.21 16.33 -1.13
N GLY A 63 3.48 15.13 -1.62
CA GLY A 63 3.20 14.69 -2.98
C GLY A 63 4.48 14.41 -3.79
N PRO A 64 4.39 14.00 -5.05
CA PRO A 64 5.52 13.59 -5.87
C PRO A 64 6.32 14.79 -6.39
N THR A 65 6.96 15.55 -5.50
CA THR A 65 7.90 16.60 -5.94
C THR A 65 9.15 15.98 -6.55
N ARG A 66 9.88 16.74 -7.38
CA ARG A 66 11.13 16.28 -7.97
C ARG A 66 12.11 15.77 -6.92
N GLU A 67 12.28 16.53 -5.83
CA GLU A 67 13.15 16.17 -4.72
C GLU A 67 12.74 14.83 -4.07
N ILE A 68 11.43 14.63 -3.83
CA ILE A 68 10.90 13.39 -3.24
C ILE A 68 11.16 12.21 -4.19
N VAL A 69 10.85 12.35 -5.47
CA VAL A 69 11.04 11.28 -6.47
C VAL A 69 12.51 10.91 -6.61
N ASP A 70 13.40 11.90 -6.73
CA ASP A 70 14.83 11.67 -6.88
C ASP A 70 15.45 11.07 -5.59
N SER A 71 15.01 11.52 -4.41
CA SER A 71 15.47 10.96 -3.14
C SER A 71 15.06 9.50 -2.97
N MET A 72 13.81 9.13 -3.33
CA MET A 72 13.36 7.74 -3.30
C MET A 72 14.14 6.86 -4.27
N ARG A 73 14.40 7.36 -5.49
CA ARG A 73 15.22 6.65 -6.49
C ARG A 73 16.61 6.35 -5.94
N ASN A 74 17.30 7.39 -5.46
CA ASN A 74 18.64 7.26 -4.90
C ASN A 74 18.67 6.29 -3.71
N GLN A 75 17.65 6.31 -2.86
CA GLN A 75 17.56 5.42 -1.70
C GLN A 75 17.36 3.96 -2.12
N ILE A 76 16.50 3.70 -3.11
CA ILE A 76 16.29 2.34 -3.64
C ILE A 76 17.60 1.84 -4.27
N GLU A 77 18.24 2.63 -5.12
CA GLU A 77 19.49 2.28 -5.77
C GLU A 77 20.62 2.01 -4.77
N SER A 78 20.77 2.85 -3.74
CA SER A 78 21.75 2.63 -2.67
C SER A 78 21.47 1.35 -1.89
N LEU A 79 20.23 1.15 -1.42
CA LEU A 79 19.88 -0.03 -0.65
C LEU A 79 20.06 -1.32 -1.45
N THR A 80 19.68 -1.32 -2.72
CA THR A 80 19.76 -2.52 -3.57
C THR A 80 21.18 -2.84 -4.01
N SER A 81 22.02 -1.85 -4.28
CA SER A 81 23.42 -2.06 -4.64
C SER A 81 24.26 -2.67 -3.51
N GLU A 82 23.93 -2.35 -2.27
CA GLU A 82 24.67 -2.83 -1.09
C GLU A 82 24.13 -4.15 -0.52
N ASN A 83 22.83 -4.40 -0.66
CA ASN A 83 22.12 -5.44 0.11
C ASN A 83 21.31 -6.41 -0.77
N GLY A 84 21.32 -6.24 -2.09
CA GLY A 84 20.47 -7.01 -3.00
C GLY A 84 19.00 -6.54 -2.98
N PRO A 85 18.09 -7.33 -3.57
CA PRO A 85 16.69 -6.92 -3.73
C PRO A 85 15.98 -6.64 -2.40
N ILE A 86 15.23 -5.54 -2.34
CA ILE A 86 14.50 -5.05 -1.17
C ILE A 86 12.98 -5.24 -1.32
N SER A 87 12.23 -5.18 -0.22
CA SER A 87 10.76 -5.08 -0.26
C SER A 87 10.31 -3.63 -0.06
N LEU A 88 9.23 -3.24 -0.74
CA LEU A 88 8.62 -1.92 -0.59
C LEU A 88 7.28 -2.04 0.14
N ILE A 89 7.08 -1.23 1.17
CA ILE A 89 5.79 -1.07 1.84
C ILE A 89 5.35 0.38 1.71
N GLY A 90 4.19 0.63 1.12
CA GLY A 90 3.68 1.99 0.97
C GLY A 90 2.32 2.18 1.64
N TRP A 91 2.18 3.21 2.46
CA TRP A 91 0.94 3.55 3.12
C TRP A 91 0.25 4.73 2.42
N SER A 92 -1.03 4.58 2.05
CA SER A 92 -1.79 5.63 1.38
C SER A 92 -1.06 6.12 0.12
N LEU A 93 -0.73 7.42 0.02
CA LEU A 93 0.07 7.96 -1.09
C LEU A 93 1.42 7.26 -1.27
N GLY A 94 2.05 6.81 -0.18
CA GLY A 94 3.29 6.04 -0.24
C GLY A 94 3.16 4.73 -1.02
N GLY A 95 1.96 4.15 -1.05
CA GLY A 95 1.70 2.94 -1.84
C GLY A 95 1.67 3.20 -3.35
N LEU A 96 1.26 4.39 -3.78
CA LEU A 96 1.35 4.76 -5.21
C LEU A 96 2.82 4.82 -5.64
N TYR A 97 3.69 5.36 -4.77
CA TYR A 97 5.13 5.36 -5.03
C TYR A 97 5.70 3.94 -5.04
N ALA A 98 5.37 3.13 -4.03
CA ALA A 98 5.85 1.75 -3.96
C ALA A 98 5.48 0.95 -5.21
N ARG A 99 4.26 1.12 -5.74
CA ARG A 99 3.82 0.49 -6.99
C ARG A 99 4.61 0.96 -8.19
N GLN A 100 4.80 2.27 -8.32
CA GLN A 100 5.56 2.81 -9.46
C GLN A 100 7.02 2.38 -9.42
N PHE A 101 7.67 2.43 -8.26
CA PHE A 101 9.05 1.96 -8.11
C PHE A 101 9.17 0.44 -8.26
N GLY A 102 8.15 -0.33 -7.83
CA GLY A 102 8.09 -1.77 -8.08
C GLY A 102 8.05 -2.14 -9.56
N ARG A 103 7.45 -1.28 -10.43
CA ARG A 103 7.51 -1.44 -11.90
C ARG A 103 8.88 -1.09 -12.45
N MET A 104 9.41 0.07 -12.03
CA MET A 104 10.67 0.62 -12.57
C MET A 104 11.89 -0.22 -12.17
N TYR A 105 11.86 -0.84 -11.00
CA TYR A 105 12.99 -1.56 -10.40
C TYR A 105 12.64 -3.02 -10.08
N SER A 106 11.87 -3.68 -10.94
CA SER A 106 11.39 -5.05 -10.70
C SER A 106 12.50 -6.08 -10.41
N ASP A 107 13.67 -5.91 -11.00
CA ASP A 107 14.85 -6.77 -10.75
C ASP A 107 15.49 -6.54 -9.37
N SER A 108 15.22 -5.38 -8.76
CA SER A 108 15.78 -4.95 -7.48
C SER A 108 14.75 -4.88 -6.36
N VAL A 109 13.47 -5.14 -6.65
CA VAL A 109 12.38 -5.14 -5.69
C VAL A 109 11.78 -6.54 -5.60
N ARG A 110 11.78 -7.12 -4.40
CA ARG A 110 11.24 -8.47 -4.14
C ARG A 110 9.72 -8.52 -4.22
N GLN A 111 9.07 -7.52 -3.66
CA GLN A 111 7.61 -7.41 -3.61
C GLN A 111 7.17 -6.00 -3.21
N VAL A 112 5.92 -5.70 -3.49
CA VAL A 112 5.24 -4.47 -3.09
C VAL A 112 4.06 -4.79 -2.19
N ILE A 113 4.00 -4.16 -1.01
CA ILE A 113 2.84 -4.22 -0.11
C ILE A 113 2.26 -2.81 0.01
N THR A 114 0.98 -2.65 -0.28
CA THR A 114 0.29 -1.38 -0.12
C THR A 114 -0.69 -1.42 1.06
N LEU A 115 -0.77 -0.33 1.81
CA LEU A 115 -1.64 -0.18 2.98
C LEU A 115 -2.63 0.95 2.72
N ALA A 116 -3.91 0.64 2.57
CA ALA A 116 -4.96 1.63 2.31
C ALA A 116 -4.59 2.66 1.23
N SER A 117 -4.05 2.19 0.11
CA SER A 117 -3.50 3.02 -0.96
C SER A 117 -4.46 3.09 -2.13
N PRO A 118 -5.05 4.26 -2.43
CA PRO A 118 -6.09 4.40 -3.45
C PRO A 118 -5.48 4.58 -4.86
N PHE A 119 -4.75 3.60 -5.36
CA PHE A 119 -4.06 3.68 -6.66
C PHE A 119 -5.01 3.55 -7.87
N ARG A 120 -6.25 3.11 -7.66
CA ARG A 120 -7.28 3.03 -8.71
C ARG A 120 -8.28 4.19 -8.67
N LEU A 121 -7.97 5.31 -8.01
CA LEU A 121 -8.82 6.49 -8.07
C LEU A 121 -8.93 6.99 -9.51
N MET A 122 -10.15 7.05 -10.01
CA MET A 122 -10.45 7.62 -11.32
C MET A 122 -10.47 9.16 -11.29
N HIS A 123 -10.86 9.73 -10.14
CA HIS A 123 -10.87 11.18 -9.92
C HIS A 123 -10.25 11.50 -8.57
N ARG A 124 -9.35 12.49 -8.54
CA ARG A 124 -8.67 12.93 -7.31
C ARG A 124 -9.61 13.51 -6.25
N GLU A 125 -10.81 13.93 -6.67
CA GLU A 125 -11.83 14.51 -5.81
C GLU A 125 -12.53 13.49 -4.89
N ASP A 126 -12.26 12.20 -5.08
CA ASP A 126 -12.93 11.12 -4.36
C ASP A 126 -12.37 10.85 -2.97
N THR A 127 -11.41 11.65 -2.49
CA THR A 127 -10.82 11.50 -1.15
C THR A 127 -10.81 12.79 -0.35
N LEU A 128 -10.89 12.67 0.98
CA LEU A 128 -10.72 13.83 1.88
C LEU A 128 -9.29 14.42 1.83
N ALA A 129 -8.33 13.68 1.29
CA ALA A 129 -6.94 14.14 1.13
C ALA A 129 -6.72 14.97 -0.14
N SER A 130 -7.67 15.00 -1.08
CA SER A 130 -7.52 15.69 -2.37
C SER A 130 -7.27 17.19 -2.23
N VAL A 131 -7.95 17.85 -1.30
CA VAL A 131 -7.75 19.27 -1.02
C VAL A 131 -6.31 19.60 -0.66
N ILE A 132 -5.69 18.75 0.18
CA ILE A 132 -4.30 18.91 0.59
C ILE A 132 -3.37 18.62 -0.59
N PHE A 133 -3.64 17.57 -1.35
CA PHE A 133 -2.85 17.19 -2.51
C PHE A 133 -2.86 18.30 -3.58
N GLU A 134 -4.02 18.88 -3.88
CA GLU A 134 -4.17 19.99 -4.84
C GLU A 134 -3.42 21.25 -4.38
N ARG A 135 -3.34 21.52 -3.07
CA ARG A 135 -2.57 22.65 -2.53
C ARG A 135 -1.10 22.64 -2.96
N TYR A 136 -0.51 21.46 -3.03
CA TYR A 136 0.92 21.26 -3.36
C TYR A 136 1.14 20.84 -4.82
N LYS A 137 0.08 20.68 -5.62
CA LYS A 137 0.13 20.16 -7.00
C LYS A 137 1.12 20.90 -7.89
N HIS A 138 1.27 22.21 -7.69
CA HIS A 138 2.22 23.04 -8.44
C HIS A 138 3.70 22.67 -8.24
N LEU A 139 4.01 21.86 -7.21
CA LEU A 139 5.34 21.34 -6.92
C LEU A 139 5.54 19.91 -7.43
N HIS A 140 4.46 19.25 -7.86
CA HIS A 140 4.50 17.85 -8.24
C HIS A 140 5.04 17.67 -9.65
N VAL A 141 5.84 16.62 -9.85
CA VAL A 141 6.12 16.11 -11.20
C VAL A 141 4.85 15.51 -11.77
N THR A 142 4.63 15.71 -13.06
CA THR A 142 3.46 15.17 -13.75
C THR A 142 3.70 13.72 -14.18
N ALA A 143 2.64 13.00 -14.52
CA ALA A 143 2.75 11.67 -15.10
C ALA A 143 3.47 11.72 -16.45
N GLU A 144 3.25 12.79 -17.25
CA GLU A 144 3.95 13.04 -18.51
C GLU A 144 5.46 13.22 -18.30
N GLU A 145 5.88 14.00 -17.29
CA GLU A 145 7.31 14.18 -16.97
C GLU A 145 7.98 12.87 -16.48
N MET A 146 7.19 11.93 -15.96
CA MET A 146 7.66 10.60 -15.55
C MET A 146 7.53 9.54 -16.65
N ASP A 147 6.97 9.90 -17.80
CA ASP A 147 6.71 9.00 -18.94
C ASP A 147 5.84 7.77 -18.51
N VAL A 148 4.78 8.02 -17.76
CA VAL A 148 3.85 6.99 -17.30
C VAL A 148 2.40 7.43 -17.52
N PRO A 149 1.47 6.51 -17.83
CA PRO A 149 0.05 6.83 -17.85
C PRO A 149 -0.42 7.37 -16.49
N GLU A 150 -1.29 8.38 -16.49
CA GLU A 150 -1.82 8.95 -15.24
C GLU A 150 -2.64 7.92 -14.46
N GLN A 151 -3.48 7.17 -15.16
CA GLN A 151 -4.39 6.20 -14.57
C GLN A 151 -3.71 4.84 -14.39
N GLU A 152 -3.86 4.26 -13.21
CA GLU A 152 -3.21 2.99 -12.83
C GLU A 152 -3.54 1.83 -13.79
N HIS A 153 -4.79 1.71 -14.23
CA HIS A 153 -5.23 0.62 -15.12
C HIS A 153 -4.65 0.70 -16.54
N LEU A 154 -4.07 1.85 -16.92
CA LEU A 154 -3.35 2.02 -18.20
C LEU A 154 -1.86 1.70 -18.07
N ARG A 155 -1.37 1.44 -16.86
CA ARG A 155 0.03 1.09 -16.63
C ARG A 155 0.24 -0.41 -16.75
N ASP A 156 1.43 -0.80 -17.12
CA ASP A 156 1.81 -2.21 -17.15
C ASP A 156 1.60 -2.86 -15.77
N PRO A 157 1.17 -4.13 -15.73
CA PRO A 157 1.13 -4.90 -14.50
C PRO A 157 2.48 -4.88 -13.77
N ILE A 158 2.44 -4.88 -12.43
CA ILE A 158 3.67 -4.99 -11.65
C ILE A 158 4.17 -6.43 -11.74
N PRO A 159 5.36 -6.70 -12.30
CA PRO A 159 5.80 -8.07 -12.62
C PRO A 159 6.29 -8.88 -11.41
N ILE A 160 6.20 -8.33 -10.21
CA ILE A 160 6.62 -8.93 -8.93
C ILE A 160 5.43 -9.09 -7.98
N PRO A 161 5.53 -9.92 -6.93
CA PRO A 161 4.47 -10.10 -5.95
C PRO A 161 3.93 -8.78 -5.39
N THR A 162 2.61 -8.63 -5.42
CA THR A 162 1.94 -7.40 -5.00
C THR A 162 0.76 -7.69 -4.10
N THR A 163 0.82 -7.22 -2.86
CA THR A 163 -0.24 -7.37 -1.88
C THR A 163 -0.88 -6.02 -1.55
N ALA A 164 -2.19 -5.90 -1.72
CA ALA A 164 -2.96 -4.74 -1.26
C ALA A 164 -3.69 -5.08 0.03
N ILE A 165 -3.34 -4.39 1.12
CA ILE A 165 -4.05 -4.50 2.40
C ILE A 165 -5.01 -3.32 2.51
N TYR A 166 -6.29 -3.60 2.61
CA TYR A 166 -7.35 -2.61 2.59
C TYR A 166 -8.37 -2.81 3.71
N SER A 167 -9.24 -1.83 3.92
CA SER A 167 -10.31 -1.90 4.91
C SER A 167 -11.57 -1.22 4.40
N GLN A 168 -12.71 -1.90 4.50
CA GLN A 168 -14.02 -1.30 4.21
C GLN A 168 -14.41 -0.22 5.24
N THR A 169 -13.71 -0.15 6.37
CA THR A 169 -13.93 0.86 7.43
C THR A 169 -12.87 1.96 7.44
N ASP A 170 -12.18 2.18 6.33
CA ASP A 170 -11.07 3.14 6.19
C ASP A 170 -11.46 4.56 6.60
N GLY A 171 -12.55 5.09 6.06
CA GLY A 171 -13.12 6.41 6.38
C GLY A 171 -12.44 7.61 5.69
N ILE A 172 -11.33 7.42 4.94
CA ILE A 172 -10.63 8.49 4.21
C ILE A 172 -10.62 8.21 2.71
N VAL A 173 -10.31 6.99 2.31
CA VAL A 173 -10.27 6.59 0.90
C VAL A 173 -11.32 5.51 0.61
N PRO A 174 -11.89 5.49 -0.59
CA PRO A 174 -12.77 4.40 -1.00
C PRO A 174 -11.94 3.11 -1.12
N TRP A 175 -12.32 2.08 -0.36
CA TRP A 175 -11.59 0.81 -0.29
C TRP A 175 -11.47 0.12 -1.66
N GLN A 176 -12.44 0.32 -2.55
CA GLN A 176 -12.46 -0.20 -3.91
C GLN A 176 -11.25 0.30 -4.71
N ALA A 177 -10.85 1.54 -4.47
CA ALA A 177 -9.68 2.13 -5.13
C ALA A 177 -8.34 1.55 -4.65
N CYS A 178 -8.37 0.75 -3.56
CA CYS A 178 -7.17 0.12 -2.99
C CYS A 178 -6.93 -1.32 -3.50
N LEU A 179 -7.75 -1.83 -4.41
CA LEU A 179 -7.71 -3.23 -4.82
C LEU A 179 -6.81 -3.47 -6.03
N ASN A 180 -5.97 -4.50 -5.93
CA ASN A 180 -5.27 -5.05 -7.09
C ASN A 180 -6.25 -5.71 -8.06
N GLU A 181 -5.99 -5.63 -9.35
CA GLU A 181 -6.45 -6.64 -10.29
C GLU A 181 -5.74 -7.96 -9.99
N LEU A 182 -6.50 -9.05 -10.03
CA LEU A 182 -5.95 -10.36 -9.73
C LEU A 182 -5.28 -10.94 -10.98
N TYR A 183 -3.99 -10.74 -11.10
CA TYR A 183 -3.15 -11.37 -12.12
C TYR A 183 -1.84 -11.86 -11.49
N GLY A 184 -1.29 -12.95 -11.99
CA GLY A 184 0.00 -13.47 -11.53
C GLY A 184 0.07 -13.62 -10.00
N CYS A 185 0.99 -12.88 -9.37
CA CYS A 185 1.25 -12.88 -7.94
C CYS A 185 0.62 -11.66 -7.24
N ALA A 186 -0.56 -11.21 -7.66
CA ALA A 186 -1.29 -10.11 -7.05
C ALA A 186 -2.43 -10.62 -6.14
N GLU A 187 -2.58 -10.00 -4.96
CA GLU A 187 -3.64 -10.36 -4.02
C GLU A 187 -4.19 -9.17 -3.25
N ASN A 188 -5.35 -9.36 -2.63
CA ASN A 188 -6.01 -8.37 -1.79
C ASN A 188 -6.32 -8.99 -0.43
N ILE A 189 -5.94 -8.31 0.67
CA ILE A 189 -6.18 -8.76 2.04
C ILE A 189 -7.03 -7.72 2.76
N GLU A 190 -8.23 -8.11 3.17
CA GLU A 190 -9.11 -7.25 3.95
C GLU A 190 -8.78 -7.35 5.44
N VAL A 191 -8.70 -6.19 6.09
CA VAL A 191 -8.60 -6.05 7.55
C VAL A 191 -9.63 -5.03 8.05
N LYS A 192 -9.87 -4.98 9.36
CA LYS A 192 -10.70 -3.95 10.00
C LYS A 192 -9.80 -2.89 10.62
N ALA A 193 -9.65 -1.77 9.93
CA ALA A 193 -8.79 -0.67 10.36
C ALA A 193 -9.35 0.68 9.91
N SER A 194 -9.05 1.73 10.64
CA SER A 194 -9.15 3.09 10.10
C SER A 194 -7.97 3.38 9.18
N HIS A 195 -8.08 4.37 8.31
CA HIS A 195 -6.98 4.78 7.42
C HIS A 195 -5.68 5.07 8.18
N ILE A 196 -5.79 5.87 9.26
CA ILE A 196 -4.64 6.28 10.07
C ILE A 196 -4.14 5.14 10.97
N GLY A 197 -4.98 4.14 11.24
CA GLY A 197 -4.66 2.97 12.05
C GLY A 197 -3.97 1.83 11.28
N MET A 198 -4.05 1.83 9.98
CA MET A 198 -3.64 0.72 9.11
C MET A 198 -2.21 0.23 9.39
N GLY A 199 -1.25 1.14 9.57
CA GLY A 199 0.16 0.79 9.78
C GLY A 199 0.51 0.23 11.17
N HIS A 200 -0.45 0.11 12.07
CA HIS A 200 -0.26 -0.50 13.40
C HIS A 200 -1.43 -1.40 13.83
N GLN A 201 -2.38 -1.66 12.93
CA GLN A 201 -3.44 -2.61 13.15
C GLN A 201 -2.89 -4.05 13.13
N HIS A 202 -3.23 -4.84 14.14
CA HIS A 202 -2.61 -6.13 14.40
C HIS A 202 -2.77 -7.15 13.25
N ALA A 203 -3.92 -7.20 12.56
CA ALA A 203 -4.12 -8.09 11.44
C ALA A 203 -3.29 -7.64 10.21
N ALA A 204 -3.21 -6.32 9.95
CA ALA A 204 -2.35 -5.80 8.89
C ALA A 204 -0.87 -6.13 9.17
N LEU A 205 -0.39 -5.92 10.39
CA LEU A 205 0.98 -6.26 10.77
C LEU A 205 1.29 -7.76 10.61
N TRP A 206 0.35 -8.64 10.98
CA TRP A 206 0.52 -10.07 10.77
C TRP A 206 0.58 -10.43 9.28
N ALA A 207 -0.34 -9.89 8.48
CA ALA A 207 -0.35 -10.12 7.03
C ALA A 207 0.96 -9.63 6.38
N ILE A 208 1.45 -8.45 6.75
CA ILE A 208 2.74 -7.93 6.28
C ILE A 208 3.87 -8.91 6.61
N ALA A 209 3.94 -9.39 7.85
CA ALA A 209 4.98 -10.34 8.26
C ALA A 209 4.92 -11.65 7.48
N ASP A 210 3.73 -12.17 7.25
CA ASP A 210 3.51 -13.38 6.45
C ASP A 210 3.97 -13.18 4.99
N ARG A 211 3.59 -12.06 4.38
CA ARG A 211 3.98 -11.75 3.00
C ARG A 211 5.49 -11.57 2.83
N LEU A 212 6.10 -10.82 3.74
CA LEU A 212 7.56 -10.59 3.71
C LEU A 212 8.36 -11.89 3.90
N ALA A 213 7.82 -12.85 4.62
CA ALA A 213 8.49 -14.12 4.92
C ALA A 213 8.42 -15.15 3.79
N GLN A 214 7.68 -14.87 2.71
CA GLN A 214 7.60 -15.80 1.57
C GLN A 214 8.92 -15.86 0.79
N PRO A 215 9.31 -17.06 0.31
CA PRO A 215 10.39 -17.20 -0.65
C PRO A 215 10.08 -16.41 -1.94
N VAL A 216 11.11 -15.88 -2.58
CA VAL A 216 10.96 -15.05 -3.80
C VAL A 216 10.31 -15.85 -4.93
N ASP A 217 10.66 -17.14 -5.07
CA ASP A 217 10.26 -17.98 -6.20
C ASP A 217 9.07 -18.91 -5.88
N ASP A 218 8.49 -18.82 -4.68
CA ASP A 218 7.36 -19.69 -4.25
C ASP A 218 6.25 -18.85 -3.61
N TRP A 219 5.69 -17.92 -4.41
CA TRP A 219 4.59 -17.10 -3.96
C TRP A 219 3.30 -17.93 -3.84
N GLN A 220 2.66 -17.80 -2.67
CA GLN A 220 1.34 -18.40 -2.40
C GLN A 220 0.38 -17.33 -1.89
N PRO A 221 -0.91 -17.36 -2.22
CA PRO A 221 -1.88 -16.44 -1.66
C PRO A 221 -1.94 -16.51 -0.14
N PHE A 222 -2.26 -15.38 0.50
CA PHE A 222 -2.38 -15.29 1.95
C PHE A 222 -3.50 -16.20 2.48
N VAL A 223 -3.15 -17.02 3.45
CA VAL A 223 -4.11 -17.82 4.20
C VAL A 223 -3.99 -17.51 5.68
N ALA A 224 -5.02 -16.86 6.23
CA ALA A 224 -5.05 -16.54 7.65
C ALA A 224 -4.94 -17.81 8.51
N PRO A 225 -4.00 -17.89 9.47
CA PRO A 225 -3.93 -19.01 10.40
C PRO A 225 -5.26 -19.24 11.10
N ARG A 226 -5.64 -20.49 11.34
CA ARG A 226 -6.94 -20.84 11.96
C ARG A 226 -7.20 -20.06 13.25
N SER A 227 -6.18 -19.88 14.09
CA SER A 227 -6.25 -19.15 15.36
C SER A 227 -6.48 -17.65 15.20
N LEU A 228 -6.13 -17.08 14.05
CA LEU A 228 -6.22 -15.64 13.72
C LEU A 228 -7.32 -15.31 12.70
N ARG A 229 -8.04 -16.34 12.20
CA ARG A 229 -9.05 -16.15 11.15
C ARG A 229 -10.10 -15.09 11.49
N ARG A 230 -10.41 -14.92 12.78
CA ARG A 230 -11.33 -13.88 13.26
C ARG A 230 -10.85 -12.43 13.05
N TRP A 231 -9.55 -12.25 12.78
CA TRP A 231 -8.98 -10.93 12.52
C TRP A 231 -9.27 -10.45 11.10
N TYR A 232 -9.58 -11.39 10.21
CA TYR A 232 -9.80 -11.11 8.81
C TYR A 232 -11.30 -11.30 8.51
N PRO A 233 -11.95 -10.32 7.89
CA PRO A 233 -13.28 -10.50 7.36
C PRO A 233 -13.33 -11.70 6.41
N THR A 234 -14.51 -12.28 6.24
CA THR A 234 -14.69 -13.29 5.19
C THR A 234 -14.43 -12.60 3.85
N PRO A 235 -13.51 -13.10 3.03
CA PRO A 235 -13.26 -12.50 1.74
C PRO A 235 -14.58 -12.37 0.98
N LEU A 236 -14.85 -11.20 0.40
CA LEU A 236 -15.83 -11.08 -0.64
C LEU A 236 -15.47 -12.13 -1.69
N ASN A 237 -16.46 -12.89 -2.20
CA ASN A 237 -16.21 -13.87 -3.24
C ASN A 237 -15.52 -13.17 -4.42
N TRP A 238 -14.23 -13.40 -4.57
CA TRP A 238 -13.46 -12.94 -5.70
C TRP A 238 -13.57 -13.93 -6.87
N PRO A 239 -13.53 -13.43 -8.10
CA PRO A 239 -13.36 -12.01 -8.44
C PRO A 239 -14.60 -11.20 -8.02
N LEU A 240 -14.43 -10.01 -7.48
CA LEU A 240 -15.51 -9.02 -7.50
C LEU A 240 -15.99 -8.93 -8.93
N ASP A 241 -17.29 -9.07 -9.12
CA ASP A 241 -17.95 -8.79 -10.38
C ASP A 241 -17.41 -7.43 -10.87
N GLU A 242 -16.80 -7.41 -12.05
CA GLU A 242 -16.25 -6.17 -12.62
C GLU A 242 -17.32 -5.08 -12.69
N ASP A 243 -18.58 -5.49 -12.87
CA ASP A 243 -19.73 -4.58 -12.86
C ASP A 243 -19.98 -3.97 -11.47
N LEU A 244 -19.75 -4.70 -10.36
CA LEU A 244 -19.84 -4.15 -9.01
C LEU A 244 -18.67 -3.20 -8.70
N LEU A 245 -17.48 -3.49 -9.20
CA LEU A 245 -16.32 -2.59 -9.09
C LEU A 245 -16.55 -1.31 -9.92
N ARG A 246 -17.05 -1.45 -11.12
CA ARG A 246 -17.42 -0.34 -12.00
C ARG A 246 -18.52 0.51 -11.39
N ALA A 247 -19.59 -0.09 -10.89
CA ALA A 247 -20.68 0.60 -10.21
C ALA A 247 -20.23 1.34 -8.94
N ALA A 248 -19.29 0.78 -8.19
CA ALA A 248 -18.74 1.40 -6.98
C ALA A 248 -17.77 2.56 -7.26
N LEU A 249 -17.17 2.59 -8.44
CA LEU A 249 -16.26 3.65 -8.91
C LEU A 249 -16.97 4.74 -9.74
N LEU A 250 -18.22 4.49 -10.16
CA LEU A 250 -19.03 5.48 -10.85
C LEU A 250 -19.61 6.49 -9.84
N ARG A 251 -19.52 7.78 -10.13
CA ARG A 251 -20.21 8.81 -9.35
C ARG A 251 -21.72 8.56 -9.39
N GLN A 252 -22.35 8.55 -8.24
CA GLN A 252 -23.78 8.87 -8.17
C GLN A 252 -23.91 10.37 -8.45
N GLY A 253 -24.46 10.73 -9.60
CA GLY A 253 -24.88 12.11 -9.87
C GLY A 253 -25.88 12.58 -8.80
N PRO A 254 -26.11 13.91 -8.67
CA PRO A 254 -27.02 14.47 -7.68
C PRO A 254 -28.45 13.91 -7.75
N ASP A 255 -28.82 13.27 -8.86
CA ASP A 255 -30.14 12.67 -9.12
C ASP A 255 -30.11 11.13 -9.03
N GLY A 256 -29.03 10.49 -8.56
CA GLY A 256 -28.95 9.04 -8.40
C GLY A 256 -28.71 8.26 -9.71
N GLU A 257 -28.50 8.92 -10.84
CA GLU A 257 -28.14 8.26 -12.08
C GLU A 257 -26.64 7.95 -12.15
N LEU A 258 -26.31 6.73 -12.62
CA LEU A 258 -24.94 6.31 -12.90
C LEU A 258 -24.47 6.97 -14.19
N THR A 259 -23.56 7.93 -14.12
CA THR A 259 -22.95 8.52 -15.30
C THR A 259 -21.65 7.81 -15.65
N GLU A 260 -21.57 7.20 -16.83
CA GLU A 260 -20.29 6.81 -17.42
C GLU A 260 -19.44 8.06 -17.66
N ALA A 261 -18.20 8.02 -17.16
CA ALA A 261 -17.24 9.08 -17.50
C ALA A 261 -16.99 9.04 -19.01
N ALA A 262 -17.26 10.15 -19.68
CA ALA A 262 -17.00 10.30 -21.10
C ALA A 262 -15.51 10.00 -21.37
N THR A 263 -15.27 8.98 -22.18
CA THR A 263 -13.98 8.74 -22.82
C THR A 263 -13.74 9.87 -23.82
N GLY A 264 -12.87 10.80 -23.46
CA GLY A 264 -12.36 11.86 -24.31
C GLY A 264 -10.86 11.91 -24.18
#